data_fb7bc85073f5d2dc90462fe5b6e8707a
#
_entry.id   fb7bc85073f5d2dc90462fe5b6e8707a
#
_cell.length_a   1.000
_cell.length_b   1.000
_cell.length_c   1.000
_cell.angle_alpha   90.00
_cell.angle_beta   90.00
_cell.angle_gamma   90.00
#
_symmetry.space_group_name_H-M   'P 1'
#
loop_
_entity.id
_entity.type
_entity.pdbx_description
1 polymer ?
#
loop_
_entity_poly.entity_id
_entity_poly.type
_entity_poly.pdbx_seq_one_letter_code
_entity_poly.pdbx_strand_id
1 'polypeptide(L)'
;MITSFKLWNEPNNLSHWDFLLDPGWSAYAAMVRQASAAIRAEGCTVPLVLGGMSPVDPAFLRRMGELGALDAVDVLAVHGFPLDWNLWPLDEWPAKLEALRREFGKPVWVTETGVSSFGTEEVGAWGLRRSLELLRGEKVFWYTLLDLAPQYEATTRHKQAEGTSYFRHFHFGLLRWNGVPKKAAAAFDPAFGICQWFQWRDERTLRLAVDWLHRLGVREVRTGLSWYESDIDGSEEWFDTVMEALAPFDVCATLCFTPPARGIRPNHTSPPRDPAEFADFAARMARRYATSGPAIDVSGAGEQK
;
A
#
# COMPACT_ATOMS: atom_id res chain seq x y z
N MET A 1 0.66 -9.53 13.49
CA MET A 1 2.12 -9.41 13.23
C MET A 1 2.37 -9.15 11.75
N ILE A 2 3.51 -8.56 11.37
CA ILE A 2 3.80 -8.30 9.95
C ILE A 2 4.07 -9.62 9.22
N THR A 3 3.28 -9.88 8.18
CA THR A 3 3.36 -11.06 7.31
C THR A 3 3.94 -10.75 5.94
N SER A 4 4.13 -9.48 5.59
CA SER A 4 4.86 -9.03 4.41
C SER A 4 5.33 -7.57 4.55
N PHE A 5 6.46 -7.24 3.94
CA PHE A 5 6.94 -5.85 3.84
C PHE A 5 6.84 -5.35 2.42
N LYS A 6 6.19 -4.22 2.24
CA LYS A 6 6.15 -3.49 0.97
C LYS A 6 7.17 -2.35 1.01
N LEU A 7 8.14 -2.41 0.10
CA LEU A 7 9.24 -1.45 0.02
C LEU A 7 8.84 -0.27 -0.85
N TRP A 8 8.48 0.82 -0.20
CA TRP A 8 7.97 2.06 -0.77
C TRP A 8 6.51 2.01 -1.21
N ASN A 9 6.00 3.17 -1.67
CA ASN A 9 4.67 3.37 -2.24
C ASN A 9 4.76 4.16 -3.55
N GLU A 10 4.15 3.67 -4.61
CA GLU A 10 4.00 4.32 -5.92
C GLU A 10 5.26 5.02 -6.47
N PRO A 11 6.40 4.31 -6.61
CA PRO A 11 7.67 4.93 -6.98
C PRO A 11 7.69 5.53 -8.39
N ASN A 12 6.75 5.16 -9.25
CA ASN A 12 6.56 5.73 -10.59
C ASN A 12 5.56 6.91 -10.62
N ASN A 13 5.11 7.37 -9.43
CA ASN A 13 4.22 8.51 -9.26
C ASN A 13 4.95 9.66 -8.56
N LEU A 14 5.00 10.84 -9.19
CA LEU A 14 5.72 12.01 -8.68
C LEU A 14 5.23 12.48 -7.30
N SER A 15 4.01 12.16 -6.91
CA SER A 15 3.47 12.49 -5.58
C SER A 15 4.01 11.56 -4.47
N HIS A 16 4.77 10.51 -4.81
CA HIS A 16 5.32 9.53 -3.86
C HIS A 16 6.83 9.32 -3.99
N TRP A 17 7.40 9.58 -5.18
CA TRP A 17 8.84 9.57 -5.45
C TRP A 17 9.18 10.67 -6.43
N ASP A 18 10.08 11.57 -6.05
CA ASP A 18 10.52 12.65 -6.93
C ASP A 18 11.54 12.11 -7.94
N PHE A 19 11.05 11.44 -8.98
CA PHE A 19 11.90 10.91 -10.05
C PHE A 19 12.55 12.00 -10.92
N LEU A 20 12.22 13.27 -10.72
CA LEU A 20 12.99 14.37 -11.32
C LEU A 20 14.38 14.51 -10.67
N LEU A 21 14.53 14.04 -9.44
CA LEU A 21 15.82 13.92 -8.75
C LEU A 21 16.50 12.56 -8.98
N ASP A 22 15.75 11.57 -9.49
CA ASP A 22 16.23 10.22 -9.81
C ASP A 22 15.61 9.73 -11.12
N PRO A 23 15.92 10.40 -12.27
CA PRO A 23 15.19 10.20 -13.54
C PRO A 23 15.33 8.79 -14.13
N GLY A 24 16.27 8.00 -13.64
CA GLY A 24 16.45 6.59 -14.06
C GLY A 24 16.08 5.59 -12.98
N TRP A 25 15.49 6.01 -11.86
CA TRP A 25 15.18 5.19 -10.68
C TRP A 25 16.37 4.39 -10.12
N SER A 26 17.60 4.84 -10.36
CA SER A 26 18.80 4.15 -9.87
C SER A 26 18.95 4.23 -8.35
N ALA A 27 18.60 5.38 -7.74
CA ALA A 27 18.57 5.54 -6.29
C ALA A 27 17.46 4.69 -5.66
N TYR A 28 16.28 4.68 -6.27
CA TYR A 28 15.17 3.83 -5.82
C TYR A 28 15.54 2.33 -5.86
N ALA A 29 16.09 1.86 -6.98
CA ALA A 29 16.50 0.47 -7.12
C ALA A 29 17.61 0.07 -6.14
N ALA A 30 18.58 0.95 -5.89
CA ALA A 30 19.63 0.73 -4.90
C ALA A 30 19.02 0.63 -3.48
N MET A 31 18.09 1.52 -3.14
CA MET A 31 17.37 1.52 -1.87
C MET A 31 16.59 0.21 -1.66
N VAL A 32 15.86 -0.27 -2.68
CA VAL A 32 15.11 -1.54 -2.61
C VAL A 32 16.06 -2.71 -2.36
N ARG A 33 17.18 -2.81 -3.10
CA ARG A 33 18.15 -3.88 -2.93
C ARG A 33 18.79 -3.88 -1.54
N GLN A 34 19.20 -2.71 -1.05
CA GLN A 34 19.82 -2.58 0.26
C GLN A 34 18.84 -2.90 1.38
N ALA A 35 17.60 -2.39 1.31
CA ALA A 35 16.55 -2.69 2.28
C ALA A 35 16.21 -4.19 2.31
N SER A 36 16.09 -4.83 1.13
CA SER A 36 15.86 -6.27 1.05
C SER A 36 16.99 -7.07 1.70
N ALA A 37 18.23 -6.74 1.38
CA ALA A 37 19.38 -7.40 1.98
C ALA A 37 19.42 -7.21 3.50
N ALA A 38 19.14 -6.02 3.99
CA ALA A 38 19.13 -5.70 5.42
C ALA A 38 18.01 -6.46 6.17
N ILE A 39 16.79 -6.51 5.61
CA ILE A 39 15.68 -7.29 6.17
C ILE A 39 16.04 -8.80 6.23
N ARG A 40 16.65 -9.34 5.16
CA ARG A 40 17.05 -10.75 5.12
C ARG A 40 18.19 -11.07 6.10
N ALA A 41 19.10 -10.11 6.33
CA ALA A 41 20.16 -10.25 7.32
C ALA A 41 19.63 -10.37 8.77
N GLU A 42 18.42 -9.85 9.06
CA GLU A 42 17.73 -10.05 10.33
C GLU A 42 17.09 -11.46 10.45
N GLY A 43 17.27 -12.34 9.47
CA GLY A 43 16.62 -13.66 9.44
C GLY A 43 15.14 -13.62 9.05
N CYS A 44 14.65 -12.48 8.59
CA CYS A 44 13.26 -12.32 8.21
C CYS A 44 12.99 -13.02 6.87
N THR A 45 12.00 -13.91 6.84
CA THR A 45 11.62 -14.72 5.67
C THR A 45 10.29 -14.31 5.04
N VAL A 46 9.58 -13.34 5.62
CA VAL A 46 8.30 -12.89 5.05
C VAL A 46 8.49 -12.28 3.65
N PRO A 47 7.46 -12.36 2.78
CA PRO A 47 7.54 -11.80 1.44
C PRO A 47 7.92 -10.32 1.42
N LEU A 48 8.84 -9.97 0.53
CA LEU A 48 9.21 -8.60 0.20
C LEU A 48 8.50 -8.18 -1.08
N VAL A 49 7.74 -7.11 -0.99
CA VAL A 49 6.85 -6.62 -2.05
C VAL A 49 7.45 -5.34 -2.61
N LEU A 50 7.64 -5.27 -3.94
CA LEU A 50 8.03 -4.02 -4.58
C LEU A 50 6.93 -2.97 -4.38
N GLY A 51 7.28 -1.70 -4.16
CA GLY A 51 6.31 -0.62 -3.98
C GLY A 51 5.26 -0.62 -5.09
N GLY A 52 3.98 -0.59 -4.71
CA GLY A 52 2.86 -0.66 -5.66
C GLY A 52 2.94 0.46 -6.70
N MET A 53 3.08 0.10 -7.97
CA MET A 53 3.17 1.10 -9.03
C MET A 53 1.80 1.66 -9.41
N SER A 54 1.74 2.97 -9.64
CA SER A 54 0.56 3.69 -10.10
C SER A 54 0.98 4.80 -11.06
N PRO A 55 0.54 4.77 -12.31
CA PRO A 55 -0.29 3.73 -12.96
C PRO A 55 0.45 2.40 -13.13
N VAL A 56 -0.30 1.36 -13.54
CA VAL A 56 0.30 0.08 -13.96
C VAL A 56 1.22 0.34 -15.16
N ASP A 57 2.53 0.17 -14.97
CA ASP A 57 3.56 0.54 -15.95
C ASP A 57 4.61 -0.57 -16.11
N PRO A 58 4.47 -1.43 -17.15
CA PRO A 58 5.48 -2.47 -17.44
C PRO A 58 6.87 -1.91 -17.78
N ALA A 59 6.97 -0.69 -18.33
CA ALA A 59 8.27 -0.09 -18.65
C ALA A 59 9.06 0.24 -17.38
N PHE A 60 8.38 0.73 -16.34
CA PHE A 60 8.97 0.91 -15.02
C PHE A 60 9.50 -0.43 -14.46
N LEU A 61 8.74 -1.52 -14.56
CA LEU A 61 9.18 -2.83 -14.07
C LEU A 61 10.39 -3.37 -14.86
N ARG A 62 10.43 -3.21 -16.20
CA ARG A 62 11.62 -3.57 -16.99
C ARG A 62 12.85 -2.80 -16.50
N ARG A 63 12.68 -1.51 -16.23
CA ARG A 63 13.76 -0.70 -15.67
C ARG A 63 14.20 -1.19 -14.29
N MET A 64 13.28 -1.62 -13.44
CA MET A 64 13.61 -2.24 -12.15
C MET A 64 14.38 -3.57 -12.32
N GLY A 65 14.04 -4.37 -13.35
CA GLY A 65 14.78 -5.58 -13.71
C GLY A 65 16.21 -5.27 -14.15
N GLU A 66 16.40 -4.29 -15.06
CA GLU A 66 17.72 -3.85 -15.51
C GLU A 66 18.62 -3.38 -14.35
N LEU A 67 18.01 -2.80 -13.32
CA LEU A 67 18.70 -2.31 -12.12
C LEU A 67 18.84 -3.36 -11.01
N GLY A 68 18.35 -4.60 -11.22
CA GLY A 68 18.43 -5.71 -10.26
C GLY A 68 17.50 -5.57 -9.06
N ALA A 69 16.54 -4.65 -9.09
CA ALA A 69 15.60 -4.47 -7.98
C ALA A 69 14.53 -5.58 -7.96
N LEU A 70 14.19 -6.16 -9.13
CA LEU A 70 13.23 -7.28 -9.17
C LEU A 70 13.79 -8.55 -8.53
N ASP A 71 15.09 -8.78 -8.61
CA ASP A 71 15.72 -9.96 -7.99
C ASP A 71 15.73 -9.87 -6.46
N ALA A 72 15.61 -8.66 -5.93
CA ALA A 72 15.62 -8.40 -4.49
C ALA A 72 14.24 -8.53 -3.82
N VAL A 73 13.16 -8.73 -4.58
CA VAL A 73 11.79 -8.83 -4.07
C VAL A 73 11.10 -10.10 -4.52
N ASP A 74 10.13 -10.57 -3.75
CA ASP A 74 9.38 -11.80 -4.03
C ASP A 74 8.13 -11.52 -4.85
N VAL A 75 7.52 -10.35 -4.68
CA VAL A 75 6.20 -9.99 -5.22
C VAL A 75 6.24 -8.61 -5.88
N LEU A 76 5.54 -8.49 -7.00
CA LEU A 76 5.22 -7.20 -7.62
C LEU A 76 3.91 -6.66 -7.07
N ALA A 77 3.82 -5.37 -6.83
CA ALA A 77 2.57 -4.74 -6.41
C ALA A 77 2.10 -3.70 -7.41
N VAL A 78 0.79 -3.62 -7.58
CA VAL A 78 0.13 -2.65 -8.45
C VAL A 78 -0.97 -1.94 -7.71
N HIS A 79 -1.22 -0.69 -8.11
CA HIS A 79 -2.36 0.11 -7.71
C HIS A 79 -3.21 0.47 -8.93
N GLY A 80 -4.51 0.59 -8.74
CA GLY A 80 -5.39 1.03 -9.81
C GLY A 80 -6.74 1.52 -9.30
N PHE A 81 -7.14 2.68 -9.83
CA PHE A 81 -8.40 3.36 -9.52
C PHE A 81 -9.10 3.72 -10.83
N PRO A 82 -9.64 2.72 -11.56
CA PRO A 82 -10.08 2.88 -12.95
C PRO A 82 -11.18 3.90 -13.18
N LEU A 83 -12.07 4.11 -12.21
CA LEU A 83 -13.17 5.08 -12.34
C LEU A 83 -12.83 6.46 -11.76
N ASP A 84 -11.64 6.63 -11.19
CA ASP A 84 -11.29 7.85 -10.47
C ASP A 84 -10.15 8.61 -11.15
N TRP A 85 -8.93 8.10 -11.17
CA TRP A 85 -7.80 8.77 -11.81
C TRP A 85 -7.02 7.94 -12.82
N ASN A 86 -7.39 6.66 -13.00
CA ASN A 86 -6.91 5.86 -14.12
C ASN A 86 -7.95 5.85 -15.24
N LEU A 87 -7.48 5.99 -16.48
CA LEU A 87 -8.33 6.12 -17.67
C LEU A 87 -8.52 4.78 -18.40
N TRP A 88 -8.66 3.66 -17.66
CA TRP A 88 -8.93 2.35 -18.24
C TRP A 88 -10.13 1.69 -17.53
N PRO A 89 -10.89 0.83 -18.24
CA PRO A 89 -12.06 0.17 -17.68
C PRO A 89 -11.72 -0.78 -16.53
N LEU A 90 -12.57 -0.85 -15.51
CA LEU A 90 -12.41 -1.75 -14.36
C LEU A 90 -12.23 -3.23 -14.83
N ASP A 91 -12.88 -3.61 -15.90
CA ASP A 91 -12.84 -4.96 -16.49
C ASP A 91 -11.47 -5.36 -17.08
N GLU A 92 -10.55 -4.41 -17.23
CA GLU A 92 -9.17 -4.72 -17.68
C GLU A 92 -8.27 -5.30 -16.58
N TRP A 93 -8.70 -5.30 -15.31
CA TRP A 93 -7.87 -5.81 -14.21
C TRP A 93 -7.29 -7.21 -14.49
N PRO A 94 -8.08 -8.25 -14.84
CA PRO A 94 -7.53 -9.60 -15.04
C PRO A 94 -6.46 -9.63 -16.12
N ALA A 95 -6.70 -8.95 -17.24
CA ALA A 95 -5.75 -8.92 -18.36
C ALA A 95 -4.43 -8.21 -17.99
N LYS A 96 -4.50 -7.14 -17.20
CA LYS A 96 -3.31 -6.42 -16.73
C LYS A 96 -2.47 -7.28 -15.79
N LEU A 97 -3.09 -7.97 -14.83
CA LEU A 97 -2.38 -8.85 -13.90
C LEU A 97 -1.72 -10.03 -14.63
N GLU A 98 -2.45 -10.66 -15.53
CA GLU A 98 -1.93 -11.77 -16.33
C GLU A 98 -0.75 -11.35 -17.22
N ALA A 99 -0.84 -10.19 -17.85
CA ALA A 99 0.26 -9.66 -18.66
C ALA A 99 1.53 -9.45 -17.84
N LEU A 100 1.42 -8.90 -16.62
CA LEU A 100 2.56 -8.70 -15.72
C LEU A 100 3.17 -10.02 -15.25
N ARG A 101 2.34 -10.99 -14.85
CA ARG A 101 2.82 -12.33 -14.44
C ARG A 101 3.57 -13.03 -15.55
N ARG A 102 3.02 -13.00 -16.75
CA ARG A 102 3.63 -13.63 -17.93
C ARG A 102 4.97 -12.97 -18.30
N GLU A 103 5.05 -11.65 -18.22
CA GLU A 103 6.27 -10.91 -18.61
C GLU A 103 7.37 -11.04 -17.56
N PHE A 104 7.04 -10.95 -16.26
CA PHE A 104 8.04 -10.84 -15.20
C PHE A 104 8.23 -12.14 -14.39
N GLY A 105 7.38 -13.14 -14.57
CA GLY A 105 7.50 -14.43 -13.89
C GLY A 105 7.36 -14.37 -12.36
N LYS A 106 6.70 -13.33 -11.83
CA LYS A 106 6.51 -13.11 -10.41
C LYS A 106 5.04 -13.02 -10.02
N PRO A 107 4.67 -13.39 -8.77
CA PRO A 107 3.36 -13.07 -8.21
C PRO A 107 3.09 -11.57 -8.27
N VAL A 108 1.83 -11.21 -8.54
CA VAL A 108 1.38 -9.80 -8.60
C VAL A 108 0.23 -9.61 -7.62
N TRP A 109 0.39 -8.67 -6.69
CA TRP A 109 -0.65 -8.28 -5.74
C TRP A 109 -1.24 -6.92 -6.10
N VAL A 110 -2.54 -6.77 -5.92
CA VAL A 110 -3.23 -5.49 -6.01
C VAL A 110 -3.23 -4.87 -4.61
N THR A 111 -2.23 -4.06 -4.31
CA THR A 111 -2.06 -3.52 -2.96
C THR A 111 -2.86 -2.25 -2.69
N GLU A 112 -3.45 -1.66 -3.74
CA GLU A 112 -4.53 -0.68 -3.64
C GLU A 112 -5.44 -0.76 -4.88
N THR A 113 -6.74 -0.85 -4.63
CA THR A 113 -7.79 -0.56 -5.59
C THR A 113 -9.02 -0.05 -4.85
N GLY A 114 -9.80 0.79 -5.50
CA GLY A 114 -10.99 1.35 -4.89
C GLY A 114 -11.83 2.10 -5.92
N VAL A 115 -13.05 2.42 -5.52
CA VAL A 115 -13.98 3.26 -6.29
C VAL A 115 -14.58 4.27 -5.33
N SER A 116 -14.39 5.55 -5.65
CA SER A 116 -14.91 6.64 -4.84
C SER A 116 -16.44 6.68 -4.87
N SER A 117 -17.05 6.88 -3.72
CA SER A 117 -18.50 7.11 -3.58
C SER A 117 -18.86 8.60 -3.71
N PHE A 118 -17.96 9.42 -4.24
CA PHE A 118 -18.25 10.83 -4.50
C PHE A 118 -19.47 10.98 -5.40
N GLY A 119 -20.44 11.76 -4.96
CA GLY A 119 -21.71 11.95 -5.64
C GLY A 119 -22.77 10.91 -5.32
N THR A 120 -22.43 9.61 -5.20
CA THR A 120 -23.39 8.56 -4.82
C THR A 120 -22.69 7.33 -4.23
N GLU A 121 -23.26 6.79 -3.15
CA GLU A 121 -22.75 5.57 -2.51
C GLU A 121 -22.98 4.32 -3.37
N GLU A 122 -23.95 4.33 -4.29
CA GLU A 122 -24.25 3.23 -5.21
C GLU A 122 -23.07 2.90 -6.11
N VAL A 123 -22.35 3.90 -6.59
CA VAL A 123 -21.17 3.71 -7.43
C VAL A 123 -20.05 3.02 -6.67
N GLY A 124 -19.77 3.43 -5.42
CA GLY A 124 -18.78 2.77 -4.57
C GLY A 124 -19.16 1.31 -4.29
N ALA A 125 -20.41 1.04 -3.96
CA ALA A 125 -20.90 -0.31 -3.71
C ALA A 125 -20.90 -1.20 -4.97
N TRP A 126 -21.23 -0.65 -6.12
CA TRP A 126 -21.13 -1.32 -7.42
C TRP A 126 -19.67 -1.66 -7.74
N GLY A 127 -18.79 -0.66 -7.62
CA GLY A 127 -17.37 -0.83 -7.91
C GLY A 127 -16.71 -1.91 -7.06
N LEU A 128 -17.04 -1.97 -5.76
CA LEU A 128 -16.56 -3.03 -4.87
C LEU A 128 -17.05 -4.42 -5.33
N ARG A 129 -18.36 -4.59 -5.58
CA ARG A 129 -18.89 -5.88 -6.06
C ARG A 129 -18.25 -6.31 -7.37
N ARG A 130 -18.09 -5.37 -8.31
CA ARG A 130 -17.46 -5.68 -9.59
C ARG A 130 -15.98 -6.05 -9.44
N SER A 131 -15.26 -5.37 -8.54
CA SER A 131 -13.87 -5.72 -8.23
C SER A 131 -13.74 -7.11 -7.60
N LEU A 132 -14.64 -7.47 -6.66
CA LEU A 132 -14.70 -8.80 -6.07
C LEU A 132 -14.94 -9.92 -7.10
N GLU A 133 -15.76 -9.65 -8.13
CA GLU A 133 -15.97 -10.59 -9.24
C GLU A 133 -14.72 -10.75 -10.11
N LEU A 134 -14.13 -9.62 -10.53
CA LEU A 134 -13.02 -9.58 -11.48
C LEU A 134 -11.69 -10.07 -10.89
N LEU A 135 -11.48 -9.82 -9.59
CA LEU A 135 -10.26 -10.13 -8.88
C LEU A 135 -10.41 -11.31 -7.91
N ARG A 136 -11.39 -12.18 -8.18
CA ARG A 136 -11.63 -13.39 -7.36
C ARG A 136 -10.37 -14.28 -7.36
N GLY A 137 -9.92 -14.63 -6.16
CA GLY A 137 -8.71 -15.45 -5.97
C GLY A 137 -7.40 -14.66 -6.06
N GLU A 138 -7.44 -13.36 -6.30
CA GLU A 138 -6.28 -12.49 -6.27
C GLU A 138 -6.02 -11.95 -4.86
N LYS A 139 -4.76 -11.64 -4.56
CA LYS A 139 -4.39 -10.89 -3.35
C LYS A 139 -4.67 -9.42 -3.57
N VAL A 140 -5.71 -8.91 -2.90
CA VAL A 140 -6.21 -7.54 -3.09
C VAL A 140 -6.39 -6.83 -1.76
N PHE A 141 -5.99 -5.55 -1.69
CA PHE A 141 -6.32 -4.66 -0.59
C PHE A 141 -7.21 -3.53 -1.09
N TRP A 142 -8.44 -3.48 -0.57
CA TRP A 142 -9.39 -2.41 -0.90
C TRP A 142 -8.98 -1.11 -0.22
N TYR A 143 -8.92 -0.05 -0.97
CA TYR A 143 -8.68 1.31 -0.49
C TYR A 143 -10.01 2.04 -0.42
N THR A 144 -10.60 2.25 0.76
CA THR A 144 -10.05 2.11 2.10
C THR A 144 -11.17 1.78 3.11
N LEU A 145 -10.87 1.61 4.40
CA LEU A 145 -11.91 1.39 5.42
C LEU A 145 -12.68 2.67 5.73
N LEU A 146 -11.96 3.73 6.09
CA LEU A 146 -12.53 5.03 6.51
C LEU A 146 -12.28 6.09 5.44
N ASP A 147 -13.28 6.90 5.16
CA ASP A 147 -13.09 8.13 4.39
C ASP A 147 -11.98 8.99 5.02
N LEU A 148 -11.26 9.72 4.20
CA LEU A 148 -10.33 10.73 4.69
C LEU A 148 -11.12 11.81 5.42
N ALA A 149 -10.73 12.10 6.66
CA ALA A 149 -11.43 13.11 7.45
C ALA A 149 -11.17 14.53 6.89
N PRO A 150 -12.18 15.42 6.93
CA PRO A 150 -12.13 16.72 6.24
C PRO A 150 -11.04 17.68 6.72
N GLN A 151 -10.47 17.44 7.90
CA GLN A 151 -9.32 18.24 8.41
C GLN A 151 -7.99 17.89 7.76
N TYR A 152 -7.89 16.77 7.04
CA TYR A 152 -6.67 16.37 6.35
C TYR A 152 -6.68 16.83 4.88
N GLU A 153 -5.50 16.87 4.29
CA GLU A 153 -5.34 17.09 2.86
C GLU A 153 -5.24 15.75 2.11
N ALA A 154 -5.86 15.66 0.94
CA ALA A 154 -5.68 14.54 0.05
C ALA A 154 -4.30 14.64 -0.64
N THR A 155 -3.67 13.49 -0.89
CA THR A 155 -2.40 13.43 -1.62
C THR A 155 -2.53 13.86 -3.08
N THR A 156 -3.71 13.69 -3.67
CA THR A 156 -4.02 14.12 -5.04
C THR A 156 -4.17 15.64 -5.11
N ARG A 157 -3.37 16.31 -5.94
CA ARG A 157 -3.21 17.78 -5.90
C ARG A 157 -4.13 18.58 -6.83
N HIS A 158 -4.87 17.92 -7.72
CA HIS A 158 -5.74 18.62 -8.69
C HIS A 158 -7.03 19.10 -8.02
N LYS A 159 -7.09 20.39 -7.71
CA LYS A 159 -8.20 21.06 -7.00
C LYS A 159 -9.03 22.01 -7.88
N GLN A 160 -8.94 21.90 -9.23
CA GLN A 160 -9.47 22.94 -10.14
C GLN A 160 -11.00 23.03 -10.13
N ALA A 161 -11.69 21.92 -9.84
CA ALA A 161 -13.15 21.90 -9.79
C ALA A 161 -13.65 20.83 -8.83
N GLU A 162 -14.86 20.98 -8.33
CA GLU A 162 -15.57 19.94 -7.60
C GLU A 162 -15.69 18.68 -8.46
N GLY A 163 -15.52 17.51 -7.85
CA GLY A 163 -15.51 16.22 -8.56
C GLY A 163 -14.18 15.83 -9.19
N THR A 164 -13.14 16.66 -9.05
CA THR A 164 -11.76 16.28 -9.42
C THR A 164 -11.22 15.16 -8.52
N SER A 165 -10.10 14.56 -8.91
CA SER A 165 -9.45 13.50 -8.13
C SER A 165 -9.18 13.89 -6.67
N TYR A 166 -8.92 15.17 -6.40
CA TYR A 166 -8.73 15.66 -5.03
C TYR A 166 -9.99 15.47 -4.16
N PHE A 167 -11.16 15.92 -4.65
CA PHE A 167 -12.41 15.79 -3.88
C PHE A 167 -12.89 14.36 -3.79
N ARG A 168 -12.69 13.57 -4.84
CA ARG A 168 -13.05 12.15 -4.88
C ARG A 168 -12.25 11.34 -3.85
N HIS A 169 -11.03 11.77 -3.54
CA HIS A 169 -10.15 11.10 -2.56
C HIS A 169 -10.75 11.00 -1.15
N PHE A 170 -11.60 11.94 -0.77
CA PHE A 170 -12.29 11.96 0.52
C PHE A 170 -13.39 10.90 0.67
N HIS A 171 -13.70 10.13 -0.37
CA HIS A 171 -14.90 9.28 -0.42
C HIS A 171 -14.63 7.81 -0.79
N PHE A 172 -13.43 7.32 -0.55
CA PHE A 172 -13.05 5.91 -0.84
C PHE A 172 -13.42 4.92 0.26
N GLY A 173 -13.71 5.38 1.47
CA GLY A 173 -14.00 4.52 2.62
C GLY A 173 -15.23 3.64 2.42
N LEU A 174 -15.19 2.44 2.97
CA LEU A 174 -16.40 1.64 3.25
C LEU A 174 -17.28 2.33 4.28
N LEU A 175 -16.67 3.12 5.13
CA LEU A 175 -17.30 3.91 6.18
C LEU A 175 -16.97 5.39 5.96
N ARG A 176 -17.82 6.25 6.42
CA ARG A 176 -17.52 7.68 6.57
C ARG A 176 -16.41 7.85 7.61
N TRP A 177 -15.72 8.98 7.58
CA TRP A 177 -14.62 9.28 8.53
C TRP A 177 -15.02 9.16 10.01
N ASN A 178 -16.31 9.30 10.33
CA ASN A 178 -16.86 9.17 11.68
C ASN A 178 -17.36 7.75 12.03
N GLY A 179 -17.12 6.76 11.17
CA GLY A 179 -17.48 5.36 11.37
C GLY A 179 -18.89 4.96 10.93
N VAL A 180 -19.65 5.89 10.33
CA VAL A 180 -20.97 5.56 9.78
C VAL A 180 -20.80 4.71 8.51
N PRO A 181 -21.40 3.50 8.43
CA PRO A 181 -21.25 2.63 7.28
C PRO A 181 -21.93 3.23 6.04
N LYS A 182 -21.26 3.06 4.90
CA LYS A 182 -21.83 3.34 3.58
C LYS A 182 -22.37 2.03 2.96
N LYS A 183 -23.08 2.15 1.83
CA LYS A 183 -23.61 0.99 1.10
C LYS A 183 -22.55 -0.03 0.72
N ALA A 184 -21.33 0.40 0.47
CA ALA A 184 -20.20 -0.48 0.16
C ALA A 184 -19.82 -1.40 1.35
N ALA A 185 -20.02 -0.96 2.59
CA ALA A 185 -19.73 -1.81 3.77
C ALA A 185 -20.56 -3.09 3.80
N ALA A 186 -21.84 -3.02 3.38
CA ALA A 186 -22.71 -4.19 3.30
C ALA A 186 -22.39 -5.13 2.11
N ALA A 187 -21.58 -4.67 1.17
CA ALA A 187 -21.14 -5.44 0.00
C ALA A 187 -19.72 -6.00 0.16
N PHE A 188 -19.04 -5.68 1.26
CA PHE A 188 -17.67 -6.11 1.49
C PHE A 188 -17.61 -7.63 1.74
N ASP A 189 -16.60 -8.26 1.12
CA ASP A 189 -16.27 -9.67 1.30
C ASP A 189 -14.83 -9.76 1.83
N PRO A 190 -14.57 -10.49 2.93
CA PRO A 190 -13.24 -10.64 3.51
C PRO A 190 -12.27 -11.47 2.66
N ALA A 191 -12.64 -11.86 1.45
CA ALA A 191 -11.70 -12.31 0.42
C ALA A 191 -10.72 -11.20 0.01
N PHE A 192 -11.10 -9.92 0.23
CA PHE A 192 -10.18 -8.79 0.11
C PHE A 192 -9.65 -8.38 1.50
N GLY A 193 -8.38 -7.99 1.54
CA GLY A 193 -7.83 -7.21 2.63
C GLY A 193 -8.24 -5.75 2.56
N ILE A 194 -7.89 -4.99 3.57
CA ILE A 194 -8.16 -3.54 3.66
C ILE A 194 -6.85 -2.77 3.72
N CYS A 195 -6.72 -1.74 2.88
CA CYS A 195 -5.69 -0.72 3.02
C CYS A 195 -6.23 0.41 3.92
N GLN A 196 -5.60 0.62 5.07
CA GLN A 196 -5.93 1.72 5.99
C GLN A 196 -4.66 2.28 6.60
N TRP A 197 -4.46 3.59 6.44
CA TRP A 197 -3.39 4.34 7.08
C TRP A 197 -3.89 4.98 8.36
N PHE A 198 -3.01 5.08 9.37
CA PHE A 198 -3.33 5.70 10.65
C PHE A 198 -2.49 6.96 10.81
N GLN A 199 -3.15 8.07 11.10
CA GLN A 199 -2.49 9.34 11.35
C GLN A 199 -1.75 9.32 12.69
N TRP A 200 -0.68 10.07 12.76
CA TRP A 200 0.16 10.20 13.94
C TRP A 200 -0.67 10.44 15.21
N ARG A 201 -0.56 9.51 16.18
CA ARG A 201 -1.24 9.53 17.49
C ARG A 201 -2.78 9.63 17.44
N ASP A 202 -3.41 9.29 16.34
CA ASP A 202 -4.87 9.21 16.26
C ASP A 202 -5.39 7.83 16.74
N GLU A 203 -5.23 7.59 18.05
CA GLU A 203 -5.71 6.35 18.68
C GLU A 203 -7.23 6.17 18.56
N ARG A 204 -7.99 7.25 18.46
CA ARG A 204 -9.45 7.16 18.32
C ARG A 204 -9.82 6.51 16.99
N THR A 205 -9.22 6.98 15.90
CA THR A 205 -9.43 6.39 14.56
C THR A 205 -8.87 4.99 14.50
N LEU A 206 -7.73 4.70 15.14
CA LEU A 206 -7.18 3.35 15.23
C LEU A 206 -8.15 2.38 15.89
N ARG A 207 -8.68 2.71 17.09
CA ARG A 207 -9.67 1.87 17.77
C ARG A 207 -10.94 1.67 16.95
N LEU A 208 -11.48 2.74 16.35
CA LEU A 208 -12.65 2.67 15.49
C LEU A 208 -12.41 1.73 14.29
N ALA A 209 -11.23 1.85 13.66
CA ALA A 209 -10.89 1.00 12.52
C ALA A 209 -10.77 -0.48 12.93
N VAL A 210 -10.09 -0.80 14.03
CA VAL A 210 -9.95 -2.18 14.53
C VAL A 210 -11.30 -2.81 14.82
N ASP A 211 -12.21 -2.08 15.48
CA ASP A 211 -13.57 -2.54 15.71
C ASP A 211 -14.29 -2.93 14.42
N TRP A 212 -14.19 -2.09 13.38
CA TRP A 212 -14.84 -2.35 12.10
C TRP A 212 -14.15 -3.45 11.30
N LEU A 213 -12.82 -3.56 11.34
CA LEU A 213 -12.09 -4.66 10.72
C LEU A 213 -12.60 -6.02 11.27
N HIS A 214 -12.77 -6.13 12.58
CA HIS A 214 -13.37 -7.33 13.20
C HIS A 214 -14.81 -7.57 12.76
N ARG A 215 -15.66 -6.54 12.76
CA ARG A 215 -17.07 -6.65 12.33
C ARG A 215 -17.23 -7.08 10.88
N LEU A 216 -16.32 -6.63 10.01
CA LEU A 216 -16.32 -6.98 8.58
C LEU A 216 -15.62 -8.33 8.31
N GLY A 217 -15.06 -8.99 9.33
CA GLY A 217 -14.36 -10.26 9.18
C GLY A 217 -13.04 -10.16 8.41
N VAL A 218 -12.45 -8.97 8.35
CA VAL A 218 -11.17 -8.72 7.66
C VAL A 218 -10.10 -9.62 8.27
N ARG A 219 -9.26 -10.19 7.42
CA ARG A 219 -8.10 -11.00 7.83
C ARG A 219 -6.79 -10.29 7.60
N GLU A 220 -6.72 -9.49 6.55
CA GLU A 220 -5.51 -8.87 6.06
C GLU A 220 -5.64 -7.35 6.04
N VAL A 221 -4.65 -6.69 6.61
CA VAL A 221 -4.59 -5.22 6.65
C VAL A 221 -3.29 -4.75 6.03
N ARG A 222 -3.38 -3.81 5.11
CA ARG A 222 -2.20 -3.07 4.64
C ARG A 222 -2.19 -1.70 5.31
N THR A 223 -1.07 -1.38 5.95
CA THR A 223 -0.86 -0.07 6.59
C THR A 223 0.56 0.43 6.35
N GLY A 224 0.85 1.66 6.75
CA GLY A 224 2.18 2.26 6.67
C GLY A 224 2.90 2.25 8.01
N LEU A 225 4.21 1.96 7.96
CA LEU A 225 5.18 2.36 8.96
C LEU A 225 6.06 3.41 8.27
N SER A 226 5.75 4.68 8.49
CA SER A 226 6.34 5.78 7.74
C SER A 226 7.76 6.08 8.21
N TRP A 227 8.76 5.89 7.34
CA TRP A 227 10.13 6.31 7.65
C TRP A 227 10.21 7.82 7.92
N TYR A 228 9.38 8.62 7.24
CA TYR A 228 9.26 10.05 7.50
C TYR A 228 8.99 10.38 8.98
N GLU A 229 8.20 9.54 9.65
CA GLU A 229 7.84 9.71 11.05
C GLU A 229 8.91 9.19 12.01
N SER A 230 9.85 8.35 11.55
CA SER A 230 10.84 7.69 12.41
C SER A 230 11.81 8.64 13.12
N ASP A 231 11.95 9.88 12.65
CA ASP A 231 12.75 10.91 13.26
C ASP A 231 11.95 11.79 14.25
N ILE A 232 10.66 11.47 14.48
CA ILE A 232 9.79 12.17 15.44
C ILE A 232 9.87 11.45 16.80
N ASP A 233 10.05 12.20 17.88
CA ASP A 233 10.06 11.63 19.23
C ASP A 233 8.76 10.90 19.55
N GLY A 234 8.86 9.64 20.00
CA GLY A 234 7.73 8.78 20.30
C GLY A 234 7.16 8.04 19.07
N SER A 235 7.88 8.02 17.93
CA SER A 235 7.43 7.31 16.73
C SER A 235 7.40 5.80 16.92
N GLU A 236 8.39 5.23 17.60
CA GLU A 236 8.42 3.78 17.84
C GLU A 236 7.29 3.34 18.77
N GLU A 237 6.94 4.13 19.78
CA GLU A 237 5.80 3.87 20.66
C GLU A 237 4.48 3.95 19.89
N TRP A 238 4.37 4.85 18.91
CA TRP A 238 3.21 4.91 18.04
C TRP A 238 3.13 3.69 17.12
N PHE A 239 4.24 3.28 16.53
CA PHE A 239 4.28 2.06 15.71
C PHE A 239 3.93 0.82 16.54
N ASP A 240 4.42 0.72 17.78
CA ASP A 240 4.02 -0.35 18.72
C ASP A 240 2.51 -0.35 18.94
N THR A 241 1.94 0.82 19.26
CA THR A 241 0.51 0.99 19.49
C THR A 241 -0.31 0.50 18.28
N VAL A 242 0.09 0.87 17.06
CA VAL A 242 -0.57 0.43 15.83
C VAL A 242 -0.41 -1.08 15.63
N MET A 243 0.80 -1.61 15.79
CA MET A 243 1.06 -3.04 15.56
C MET A 243 0.43 -3.92 16.61
N GLU A 244 0.35 -3.49 17.87
CA GLU A 244 -0.39 -4.18 18.94
C GLU A 244 -1.89 -4.22 18.64
N ALA A 245 -2.47 -3.09 18.21
CA ALA A 245 -3.88 -3.03 17.83
C ALA A 245 -4.20 -3.90 16.61
N LEU A 246 -3.26 -4.06 15.68
CA LEU A 246 -3.39 -4.90 14.48
C LEU A 246 -2.90 -6.35 14.69
N ALA A 247 -2.49 -6.74 15.88
CA ALA A 247 -1.99 -8.10 16.16
C ALA A 247 -2.93 -9.25 15.74
N PRO A 248 -4.28 -9.12 15.76
CA PRO A 248 -5.19 -10.14 15.27
C PRO A 248 -5.20 -10.34 13.74
N PHE A 249 -4.57 -9.45 12.97
CA PHE A 249 -4.62 -9.44 11.51
C PHE A 249 -3.26 -9.78 10.91
N ASP A 250 -3.30 -10.30 9.67
CA ASP A 250 -2.12 -10.40 8.82
C ASP A 250 -1.78 -9.03 8.23
N VAL A 251 -0.61 -8.49 8.58
CA VAL A 251 -0.25 -7.12 8.21
C VAL A 251 0.75 -7.09 7.07
N CYS A 252 0.37 -6.43 5.97
CA CYS A 252 1.29 -5.97 4.92
C CYS A 252 1.78 -4.56 5.28
N ALA A 253 2.98 -4.44 5.84
CA ALA A 253 3.53 -3.16 6.24
C ALA A 253 4.24 -2.46 5.09
N THR A 254 3.79 -1.26 4.75
CA THR A 254 4.46 -0.39 3.76
C THR A 254 5.49 0.48 4.46
N LEU A 255 6.75 0.31 4.09
CA LEU A 255 7.86 1.17 4.54
C LEU A 255 8.10 2.23 3.48
N CYS A 256 7.94 3.51 3.81
CA CYS A 256 8.06 4.57 2.80
C CYS A 256 8.24 5.96 3.40
N PHE A 257 8.50 6.91 2.52
CA PHE A 257 8.63 8.34 2.73
C PHE A 257 9.91 8.75 3.47
N THR A 258 10.67 9.62 2.83
CA THR A 258 11.96 10.06 3.33
C THR A 258 11.79 11.15 4.40
N PRO A 259 12.44 11.04 5.56
CA PRO A 259 12.51 12.16 6.51
C PRO A 259 13.15 13.38 5.86
N PRO A 260 12.66 14.60 6.12
CA PRO A 260 13.16 15.82 5.47
C PRO A 260 14.67 16.03 5.61
N ALA A 261 15.25 15.67 6.76
CA ALA A 261 16.69 15.81 7.03
C ALA A 261 17.54 14.83 6.23
N ARG A 262 16.96 13.71 5.72
CA ARG A 262 17.67 12.64 5.01
C ARG A 262 17.50 12.70 3.50
N GLY A 263 16.54 13.47 3.00
CA GLY A 263 16.27 13.61 1.58
C GLY A 263 17.27 14.53 0.85
N ILE A 264 17.43 14.35 -0.47
CA ILE A 264 18.13 15.31 -1.33
C ILE A 264 17.47 16.69 -1.20
N ARG A 265 16.14 16.70 -1.12
CA ARG A 265 15.32 17.88 -0.78
C ARG A 265 14.51 17.60 0.49
N PRO A 266 14.11 18.64 1.26
CA PRO A 266 13.39 18.44 2.52
C PRO A 266 11.90 18.17 2.30
N ASN A 267 11.58 17.12 1.57
CA ASN A 267 10.21 16.64 1.41
C ASN A 267 10.17 15.10 1.44
N HIS A 268 9.01 14.55 1.78
CA HIS A 268 8.83 13.11 1.98
C HIS A 268 8.91 12.27 0.69
N THR A 269 8.78 12.89 -0.48
CA THR A 269 8.88 12.21 -1.78
C THR A 269 10.30 12.22 -2.35
N SER A 270 11.22 12.94 -1.70
CA SER A 270 12.61 13.04 -2.14
C SER A 270 13.33 11.70 -2.03
N PRO A 271 14.14 11.31 -3.02
CA PRO A 271 15.11 10.25 -2.81
C PRO A 271 16.00 10.55 -1.59
N PRO A 272 16.38 9.55 -0.79
CA PRO A 272 17.34 9.74 0.29
C PRO A 272 18.72 10.09 -0.26
N ARG A 273 19.52 10.83 0.51
CA ARG A 273 20.94 11.07 0.17
C ARG A 273 21.77 9.79 0.27
N ASP A 274 21.43 8.96 1.25
CA ASP A 274 22.04 7.65 1.45
C ASP A 274 20.95 6.57 1.55
N PRO A 275 20.84 5.67 0.57
CA PRO A 275 19.90 4.55 0.61
C PRO A 275 20.10 3.59 1.80
N ALA A 276 21.31 3.55 2.40
CA ALA A 276 21.58 2.69 3.55
C ALA A 276 20.77 3.11 4.78
N GLU A 277 20.44 4.38 4.94
CA GLU A 277 19.62 4.85 6.07
C GLU A 277 18.19 4.28 6.01
N PHE A 278 17.62 4.11 4.81
CA PHE A 278 16.34 3.42 4.65
C PHE A 278 16.46 1.92 4.92
N ALA A 279 17.58 1.31 4.51
CA ALA A 279 17.85 -0.09 4.79
C ALA A 279 17.96 -0.37 6.29
N ASP A 280 18.60 0.50 7.05
CA ASP A 280 18.68 0.43 8.52
C ASP A 280 17.29 0.55 9.17
N PHE A 281 16.47 1.48 8.69
CA PHE A 281 15.08 1.59 9.13
C PHE A 281 14.29 0.30 8.85
N ALA A 282 14.40 -0.23 7.63
CA ALA A 282 13.71 -1.44 7.23
C ALA A 282 14.14 -2.66 8.06
N ALA A 283 15.43 -2.81 8.34
CA ALA A 283 15.95 -3.85 9.22
C ALA A 283 15.41 -3.73 10.66
N ARG A 284 15.34 -2.51 11.21
CA ARG A 284 14.74 -2.30 12.55
C ARG A 284 13.28 -2.71 12.58
N MET A 285 12.48 -2.34 11.57
CA MET A 285 11.07 -2.74 11.49
C MET A 285 10.91 -4.26 11.34
N ALA A 286 11.78 -4.90 10.57
CA ALA A 286 11.78 -6.37 10.45
C ALA A 286 12.11 -7.05 11.78
N ARG A 287 13.17 -6.64 12.46
CA ARG A 287 13.57 -7.17 13.77
C ARG A 287 12.48 -7.01 14.82
N ARG A 288 11.76 -5.88 14.81
CA ARG A 288 10.76 -5.56 15.83
C ARG A 288 9.43 -6.24 15.59
N TYR A 289 8.97 -6.38 14.35
CA TYR A 289 7.58 -6.71 14.05
C TYR A 289 7.36 -7.92 13.13
N ALA A 290 8.41 -8.43 12.45
CA ALA A 290 8.22 -9.56 11.55
C ALA A 290 7.82 -10.84 12.30
N THR A 291 6.99 -11.66 11.66
CA THR A 291 6.72 -13.01 12.16
C THR A 291 7.96 -13.90 11.98
N SER A 292 8.34 -14.64 13.03
CA SER A 292 9.24 -15.79 12.89
C SER A 292 8.38 -17.00 12.51
N GLY A 293 8.29 -17.31 11.22
CA GLY A 293 7.49 -18.44 10.72
C GLY A 293 7.97 -18.92 9.36
N PRO A 294 7.50 -20.09 8.87
CA PRO A 294 7.82 -20.57 7.55
C PRO A 294 7.34 -19.55 6.49
N ALA A 295 8.07 -19.48 5.37
CA ALA A 295 7.74 -18.61 4.26
C ALA A 295 6.26 -18.80 3.84
N ILE A 296 5.52 -17.71 3.75
CA ILE A 296 4.11 -17.73 3.30
C ILE A 296 4.11 -18.02 1.80
N ASP A 297 3.21 -18.90 1.35
CA ASP A 297 2.98 -19.11 -0.08
C ASP A 297 2.47 -17.81 -0.73
N VAL A 298 3.28 -17.25 -1.61
CA VAL A 298 2.98 -16.00 -2.31
C VAL A 298 2.26 -16.20 -3.64
N SER A 299 2.02 -17.45 -4.08
CA SER A 299 1.47 -17.77 -5.41
C SER A 299 0.01 -17.36 -5.60
N GLY A 300 -0.72 -17.12 -4.50
CA GLY A 300 -2.15 -16.81 -4.56
C GLY A 300 -3.04 -17.96 -4.99
N ALA A 301 -2.46 -19.13 -5.27
CA ALA A 301 -3.20 -20.34 -5.62
C ALA A 301 -3.72 -21.00 -4.33
N GLY A 302 -4.82 -20.47 -3.80
CA GLY A 302 -5.63 -21.21 -2.84
C GLY A 302 -6.09 -22.49 -3.51
N GLU A 303 -5.62 -23.66 -3.02
CA GLU A 303 -6.14 -24.96 -3.44
C GLU A 303 -7.66 -24.94 -3.30
N GLN A 304 -8.35 -25.03 -4.44
CA GLN A 304 -9.76 -25.37 -4.45
C GLN A 304 -9.88 -26.80 -3.94
N LYS A 305 -10.32 -26.94 -2.71
CA LYS A 305 -10.94 -28.19 -2.22
C LYS A 305 -12.43 -28.06 -2.24
#